data_97a693185ea8d715bb426c1e7dbd7843
#
_entry.id   97a693185ea8d715bb426c1e7dbd7843
#
_cell.length_a   1.000
_cell.length_b   1.000
_cell.length_c   1.000
_cell.angle_alpha   90.00
_cell.angle_beta   90.00
_cell.angle_gamma   90.00
#
_symmetry.space_group_name_H-M   'P 1'
#
loop_
_entity.id
_entity.type
_entity.pdbx_description
1 polymer ?
#
loop_
_entity_poly.entity_id
_entity_poly.type
_entity_poly.pdbx_seq_one_letter_code
_entity_poly.pdbx_strand_id
1 'polypeptide(L)'
;MNEIHENMMFQKEDVLPYMKGLWRDALQSICGLHSDVFNKKHQPCPHCGGTDRFRWTDKLATDGDGGAICNGCGNDSGVGWMMKLTGENYSEVINILGRFLGKVPQEYRIKANKRASRASGYTFGSQAPHENCVAVMERTELRYKTPLSVFEGIAPPDEEMYSVGVKASENGGESLIHAIPCYLVHDDELDDEMCNILFIDELGNQSFYAKDYTRGSVAVTGKTDNTIYLCVDWVDAQHIHLSTGQEVWACFSQYNLEMVAYRYKGKRKMRVVCRSTDQDVLIAAEERQLDVMIPINDNFKQGIERKLYKPESFL
;
A
#
# COMPACT_ATOMS: atom_id res chain seq x y z
N MET A 1 6.71 -35.98 10.88
CA MET A 1 6.28 -35.37 9.60
C MET A 1 5.01 -34.49 9.72
N ASN A 2 4.52 -34.21 10.93
CA ASN A 2 3.28 -33.44 11.16
C ASN A 2 3.49 -32.00 11.69
N GLU A 3 4.71 -31.62 12.07
CA GLU A 3 4.95 -30.27 12.62
C GLU A 3 5.07 -29.16 11.56
N ILE A 4 5.22 -29.53 10.28
CA ILE A 4 5.45 -28.57 9.19
C ILE A 4 4.13 -27.88 8.74
N HIS A 5 2.97 -28.44 9.07
CA HIS A 5 1.68 -27.92 8.58
C HIS A 5 0.94 -26.99 9.55
N GLU A 6 1.29 -27.00 10.85
CA GLU A 6 0.51 -26.24 11.85
C GLU A 6 0.66 -24.71 11.76
N ASN A 7 1.74 -24.19 11.14
CA ASN A 7 1.97 -22.74 11.00
C ASN A 7 1.85 -22.23 9.56
N MET A 8 1.40 -23.04 8.62
CA MET A 8 1.29 -22.63 7.23
C MET A 8 -0.03 -21.92 6.98
N MET A 9 -0.01 -20.58 6.88
CA MET A 9 -1.18 -19.74 6.57
C MET A 9 -1.54 -19.80 5.08
N PHE A 10 -0.54 -20.03 4.21
CA PHE A 10 -0.70 -20.14 2.76
C PHE A 10 -0.30 -21.53 2.26
N GLN A 11 -0.99 -22.02 1.25
CA GLN A 11 -0.60 -23.23 0.55
C GLN A 11 0.45 -22.89 -0.51
N LYS A 12 1.48 -23.73 -0.66
CA LYS A 12 2.56 -23.51 -1.65
C LYS A 12 2.02 -23.45 -3.09
N GLU A 13 0.96 -24.18 -3.35
CA GLU A 13 0.23 -24.22 -4.64
C GLU A 13 -0.41 -22.89 -4.99
N ASP A 14 -0.79 -22.10 -3.97
CA ASP A 14 -1.38 -20.78 -4.12
C ASP A 14 -0.33 -19.66 -4.21
N VAL A 15 0.93 -19.96 -3.90
CA VAL A 15 2.01 -18.96 -3.82
C VAL A 15 3.05 -19.15 -4.92
N LEU A 16 3.68 -20.34 -4.99
CA LEU A 16 4.86 -20.54 -5.85
C LEU A 16 4.61 -20.34 -7.34
N PRO A 17 3.46 -20.73 -7.93
CA PRO A 17 3.22 -20.48 -9.35
C PRO A 17 3.23 -19.01 -9.74
N TYR A 18 2.89 -18.12 -8.79
CA TYR A 18 2.82 -16.68 -9.01
C TYR A 18 4.14 -15.97 -8.75
N MET A 19 5.14 -16.65 -8.23
CA MET A 19 6.48 -16.11 -8.01
C MET A 19 7.33 -16.03 -9.27
N LYS A 20 6.92 -16.67 -10.37
CA LYS A 20 7.65 -16.61 -11.64
C LYS A 20 7.77 -15.16 -12.13
N GLY A 21 9.01 -14.71 -12.30
CA GLY A 21 9.32 -13.33 -12.69
C GLY A 21 9.42 -12.35 -11.52
N LEU A 22 8.98 -12.71 -10.31
CA LEU A 22 8.98 -11.85 -9.11
C LEU A 22 10.08 -12.18 -8.10
N TRP A 23 10.86 -13.24 -8.32
CA TRP A 23 11.88 -13.68 -7.36
C TRP A 23 12.95 -12.63 -7.08
N ARG A 24 13.36 -11.86 -8.10
CA ARG A 24 14.32 -10.77 -7.93
C ARG A 24 13.76 -9.73 -6.96
N ASP A 25 12.53 -9.28 -7.20
CA ASP A 25 11.89 -8.24 -6.40
C ASP A 25 11.66 -8.72 -4.96
N ALA A 26 11.24 -9.98 -4.78
CA ALA A 26 11.08 -10.58 -3.47
C ALA A 26 12.40 -10.65 -2.70
N LEU A 27 13.48 -11.14 -3.33
CA LEU A 27 14.79 -11.24 -2.69
C LEU A 27 15.42 -9.87 -2.40
N GLN A 28 15.17 -8.87 -3.24
CA GLN A 28 15.58 -7.49 -2.97
C GLN A 28 14.80 -6.88 -1.81
N SER A 29 13.48 -7.01 -1.83
CA SER A 29 12.62 -6.36 -0.84
C SER A 29 12.67 -7.02 0.53
N ILE A 30 12.69 -8.36 0.56
CA ILE A 30 12.61 -9.13 1.81
C ILE A 30 13.99 -9.37 2.40
N CYS A 31 14.96 -9.74 1.56
CA CYS A 31 16.31 -10.09 2.01
C CYS A 31 17.31 -8.95 1.88
N GLY A 32 16.91 -7.79 1.36
CA GLY A 32 17.78 -6.61 1.20
C GLY A 32 18.90 -6.79 0.17
N LEU A 33 18.76 -7.72 -0.78
CA LEU A 33 19.80 -7.95 -1.78
C LEU A 33 19.91 -6.78 -2.75
N HIS A 34 21.15 -6.37 -3.03
CA HIS A 34 21.41 -5.33 -4.05
C HIS A 34 21.14 -5.86 -5.45
N SER A 35 20.72 -5.00 -6.37
CA SER A 35 20.40 -5.35 -7.77
C SER A 35 21.54 -6.06 -8.52
N ASP A 36 22.78 -5.75 -8.15
CA ASP A 36 23.98 -6.33 -8.78
C ASP A 36 24.10 -7.84 -8.54
N VAL A 37 23.45 -8.36 -7.49
CA VAL A 37 23.45 -9.80 -7.19
C VAL A 37 22.81 -10.63 -8.32
N PHE A 38 21.95 -10.01 -9.13
CA PHE A 38 21.16 -10.68 -10.18
C PHE A 38 21.77 -10.57 -11.59
N ASN A 39 23.05 -10.19 -11.70
CA ASN A 39 23.72 -9.94 -12.99
C ASN A 39 24.21 -11.19 -13.76
N LYS A 40 23.94 -12.41 -13.25
CA LYS A 40 24.35 -13.71 -13.80
C LYS A 40 25.88 -13.95 -13.83
N LYS A 41 26.69 -13.07 -13.26
CA LYS A 41 28.14 -13.25 -13.14
C LYS A 41 28.48 -13.91 -11.81
N HIS A 42 29.66 -14.52 -11.73
CA HIS A 42 30.20 -15.00 -10.47
C HIS A 42 30.54 -13.81 -9.56
N GLN A 43 30.19 -13.91 -8.29
CA GLN A 43 30.35 -12.84 -7.33
C GLN A 43 30.34 -13.37 -5.88
N PRO A 44 30.60 -12.52 -4.87
CA PRO A 44 30.45 -12.89 -3.47
C PRO A 44 29.05 -13.44 -3.16
N CYS A 45 28.99 -14.51 -2.38
CA CYS A 45 27.70 -15.06 -1.98
C CYS A 45 27.06 -14.20 -0.89
N PRO A 46 25.80 -13.79 -1.04
CA PRO A 46 25.12 -12.96 -0.05
C PRO A 46 24.88 -13.68 1.29
N HIS A 47 24.97 -15.02 1.31
CA HIS A 47 24.82 -15.81 2.52
C HIS A 47 26.17 -16.20 3.15
N CYS A 48 27.07 -16.83 2.41
CA CYS A 48 28.31 -17.38 2.96
C CYS A 48 29.58 -16.58 2.59
N GLY A 49 29.46 -15.47 1.87
CA GLY A 49 30.61 -14.64 1.46
C GLY A 49 31.45 -15.28 0.37
N GLY A 50 32.78 -14.99 0.40
CA GLY A 50 33.70 -15.39 -0.66
C GLY A 50 33.73 -14.39 -1.80
N THR A 51 34.58 -14.62 -2.83
CA THR A 51 34.79 -13.64 -3.93
C THR A 51 33.95 -13.94 -5.18
N ASP A 52 33.80 -15.18 -5.57
CA ASP A 52 33.22 -15.58 -6.86
C ASP A 52 32.38 -16.86 -6.80
N ARG A 53 31.74 -17.10 -5.66
CA ARG A 53 31.04 -18.37 -5.37
C ARG A 53 29.60 -18.40 -5.85
N PHE A 54 28.96 -17.26 -5.91
CA PHE A 54 27.53 -17.13 -6.19
C PHE A 54 27.27 -16.69 -7.62
N ARG A 55 26.25 -17.29 -8.22
CA ARG A 55 25.74 -16.87 -9.54
C ARG A 55 24.22 -17.05 -9.57
N TRP A 56 23.52 -15.96 -9.79
CA TRP A 56 22.09 -15.96 -10.05
C TRP A 56 21.79 -16.61 -11.42
N THR A 57 20.86 -17.53 -11.47
CA THR A 57 20.48 -18.22 -12.71
C THR A 57 19.01 -18.03 -13.05
N ASP A 58 18.18 -17.84 -12.03
CA ASP A 58 16.71 -17.87 -12.11
C ASP A 58 16.18 -19.17 -12.73
N LYS A 59 16.98 -20.21 -12.60
CA LYS A 59 16.68 -21.53 -13.16
C LYS A 59 17.58 -22.57 -12.54
N LEU A 60 17.11 -23.24 -11.51
CA LEU A 60 17.78 -24.41 -10.96
C LEU A 60 17.10 -25.71 -11.43
N ALA A 61 15.79 -25.82 -11.20
CA ALA A 61 14.98 -26.94 -11.65
C ALA A 61 14.04 -26.55 -12.78
N THR A 62 13.38 -25.40 -12.67
CA THR A 62 12.46 -24.87 -13.67
C THR A 62 12.79 -23.41 -13.98
N ASP A 63 12.43 -22.94 -15.16
CA ASP A 63 12.65 -21.57 -15.59
C ASP A 63 11.81 -20.61 -14.74
N GLY A 64 12.46 -19.58 -14.15
CA GLY A 64 11.81 -18.63 -13.28
C GLY A 64 11.55 -19.15 -11.84
N ASP A 65 12.35 -20.12 -11.36
CA ASP A 65 12.23 -20.67 -10.01
C ASP A 65 13.03 -19.89 -8.94
N GLY A 66 13.63 -18.77 -9.31
CA GLY A 66 14.44 -17.97 -8.39
C GLY A 66 15.77 -18.62 -8.02
N GLY A 67 16.21 -19.60 -8.80
CA GLY A 67 17.37 -20.42 -8.45
C GLY A 67 18.70 -19.69 -8.60
N ALA A 68 19.64 -20.05 -7.73
CA ALA A 68 21.02 -19.61 -7.81
C ALA A 68 21.98 -20.71 -7.37
N ILE A 69 23.22 -20.59 -7.83
CA ILE A 69 24.31 -21.55 -7.61
C ILE A 69 25.34 -20.93 -6.66
N CYS A 70 25.75 -21.65 -5.64
CA CYS A 70 26.86 -21.25 -4.78
C CYS A 70 27.77 -22.44 -4.46
N ASN A 71 29.05 -22.34 -4.79
CA ASN A 71 30.03 -23.41 -4.55
C ASN A 71 30.33 -23.62 -3.04
N GLY A 72 29.97 -22.67 -2.18
CA GLY A 72 30.21 -22.76 -0.74
C GLY A 72 29.03 -23.28 0.07
N CYS A 73 27.82 -22.80 -0.19
CA CYS A 73 26.63 -23.15 0.60
C CYS A 73 25.56 -23.94 -0.20
N GLY A 74 25.93 -24.43 -1.39
CA GLY A 74 25.07 -25.25 -2.24
C GLY A 74 24.16 -24.45 -3.14
N ASN A 75 23.52 -25.16 -4.06
CA ASN A 75 22.58 -24.62 -5.02
C ASN A 75 21.16 -24.73 -4.47
N ASP A 76 20.31 -23.78 -4.77
CA ASP A 76 18.93 -23.84 -4.31
C ASP A 76 17.98 -23.03 -5.22
N SER A 77 16.67 -23.31 -5.08
CA SER A 77 15.60 -22.51 -5.66
C SER A 77 15.43 -21.17 -4.92
N GLY A 78 14.56 -20.30 -5.41
CA GLY A 78 14.23 -19.04 -4.74
C GLY A 78 13.77 -19.23 -3.29
N VAL A 79 12.95 -20.26 -3.03
CA VAL A 79 12.52 -20.60 -1.66
C VAL A 79 13.71 -20.98 -0.78
N GLY A 80 14.57 -21.87 -1.26
CA GLY A 80 15.74 -22.28 -0.51
C GLY A 80 16.73 -21.13 -0.26
N TRP A 81 16.88 -20.21 -1.20
CA TRP A 81 17.67 -18.99 -0.98
C TRP A 81 17.05 -18.07 0.04
N MET A 82 15.72 -17.89 0.03
CA MET A 82 15.05 -17.13 1.07
C MET A 82 15.25 -17.76 2.46
N MET A 83 15.10 -19.07 2.59
CA MET A 83 15.36 -19.78 3.85
C MET A 83 16.78 -19.52 4.35
N LYS A 84 17.78 -19.56 3.47
CA LYS A 84 19.19 -19.30 3.82
C LYS A 84 19.42 -17.86 4.25
N LEU A 85 18.82 -16.91 3.58
CA LEU A 85 19.04 -15.48 3.79
C LEU A 85 18.26 -14.92 4.99
N THR A 86 17.05 -15.42 5.23
CA THR A 86 16.19 -14.98 6.34
C THR A 86 16.41 -15.80 7.60
N GLY A 87 16.91 -17.04 7.49
CA GLY A 87 16.97 -18.00 8.58
C GLY A 87 15.63 -18.68 8.89
N GLU A 88 14.58 -18.36 8.15
CA GLU A 88 13.23 -18.87 8.35
C GLU A 88 13.06 -20.29 7.79
N ASN A 89 12.12 -21.04 8.34
CA ASN A 89 11.75 -22.35 7.81
C ASN A 89 10.89 -22.25 6.55
N TYR A 90 10.64 -23.40 5.91
CA TYR A 90 9.88 -23.44 4.66
C TYR A 90 8.47 -22.85 4.78
N SER A 91 7.76 -23.15 5.85
CA SER A 91 6.39 -22.67 6.07
C SER A 91 6.36 -21.15 6.24
N GLU A 92 7.30 -20.60 7.00
CA GLU A 92 7.43 -19.15 7.17
C GLU A 92 7.81 -18.45 5.86
N VAL A 93 8.70 -19.04 5.07
CA VAL A 93 9.04 -18.49 3.75
C VAL A 93 7.81 -18.47 2.82
N ILE A 94 6.99 -19.54 2.80
CA ILE A 94 5.74 -19.56 2.03
C ILE A 94 4.78 -18.47 2.54
N ASN A 95 4.68 -18.26 3.86
CA ASN A 95 3.87 -17.22 4.45
C ASN A 95 4.37 -15.80 4.06
N ILE A 96 5.68 -15.59 4.09
CA ILE A 96 6.30 -14.33 3.67
C ILE A 96 6.02 -14.05 2.19
N LEU A 97 6.20 -15.06 1.33
CA LEU A 97 5.93 -14.94 -0.11
C LEU A 97 4.44 -14.72 -0.40
N GLY A 98 3.54 -15.39 0.33
CA GLY A 98 2.10 -15.17 0.21
C GLY A 98 1.72 -13.73 0.54
N ARG A 99 2.29 -13.18 1.61
CA ARG A 99 2.12 -11.77 1.98
C ARG A 99 2.74 -10.83 0.94
N PHE A 100 3.93 -11.14 0.44
CA PHE A 100 4.57 -10.37 -0.63
C PHE A 100 3.70 -10.27 -1.89
N LEU A 101 3.00 -11.35 -2.24
CA LEU A 101 2.05 -11.39 -3.35
C LEU A 101 0.71 -10.70 -3.04
N GLY A 102 0.51 -10.20 -1.82
CA GLY A 102 -0.78 -9.64 -1.39
C GLY A 102 -1.90 -10.69 -1.31
N LYS A 103 -1.56 -11.97 -1.15
CA LYS A 103 -2.57 -13.03 -1.06
C LYS A 103 -3.17 -13.12 0.33
N VAL A 104 -4.40 -13.64 0.39
CA VAL A 104 -5.14 -13.80 1.63
C VAL A 104 -5.20 -15.27 2.04
N PRO A 105 -4.86 -15.61 3.30
CA PRO A 105 -4.98 -16.97 3.80
C PRO A 105 -6.43 -17.50 3.70
N GLN A 106 -6.58 -18.78 3.37
CA GLN A 106 -7.88 -19.40 3.14
C GLN A 106 -8.86 -19.31 4.33
N GLU A 107 -8.33 -19.31 5.56
CA GLU A 107 -9.15 -19.15 6.77
C GLU A 107 -9.87 -17.81 6.86
N TYR A 108 -9.30 -16.76 6.26
CA TYR A 108 -9.90 -15.43 6.21
C TYR A 108 -10.95 -15.29 5.09
N ARG A 109 -10.83 -16.07 4.00
CA ARG A 109 -11.82 -16.10 2.89
C ARG A 109 -13.20 -16.50 3.37
N ILE A 110 -13.29 -17.43 4.33
CA ILE A 110 -14.57 -17.87 4.91
C ILE A 110 -15.24 -16.74 5.71
N LYS A 111 -14.45 -15.86 6.33
CA LYS A 111 -14.97 -14.68 7.04
C LYS A 111 -15.42 -13.60 6.06
N ALA A 112 -14.76 -13.47 4.93
CA ALA A 112 -15.03 -12.47 3.90
C ALA A 112 -16.38 -12.70 3.21
N ASN A 113 -16.73 -13.93 2.85
CA ASN A 113 -18.04 -14.27 2.28
C ASN A 113 -19.22 -13.83 3.15
N LYS A 114 -19.02 -13.75 4.48
CA LYS A 114 -20.01 -13.18 5.42
C LYS A 114 -20.02 -11.65 5.41
N ARG A 115 -18.93 -11.00 5.02
CA ARG A 115 -18.80 -9.53 4.96
C ARG A 115 -19.26 -8.96 3.63
N ALA A 116 -19.00 -9.62 2.51
CA ALA A 116 -19.48 -9.23 1.19
C ALA A 116 -21.02 -9.10 1.16
N SER A 117 -21.74 -9.98 1.88
CA SER A 117 -23.19 -9.86 2.05
C SER A 117 -23.59 -8.64 2.91
N ARG A 118 -22.68 -8.07 3.70
CA ARG A 118 -22.93 -6.87 4.49
C ARG A 118 -22.55 -5.58 3.73
N ALA A 119 -21.62 -5.65 2.77
CA ALA A 119 -21.17 -4.50 1.99
C ALA A 119 -22.31 -3.84 1.20
N SER A 120 -23.29 -4.64 0.72
CA SER A 120 -24.49 -4.12 0.04
C SER A 120 -25.44 -3.35 0.97
N GLY A 121 -25.26 -3.43 2.29
CA GLY A 121 -26.09 -2.77 3.29
C GLY A 121 -25.44 -1.56 3.98
N TYR A 122 -24.27 -1.12 3.55
CA TYR A 122 -23.63 0.06 4.15
C TYR A 122 -24.43 1.34 3.83
N THR A 123 -24.80 2.05 4.87
CA THR A 123 -25.33 3.41 4.75
C THR A 123 -24.18 4.40 4.89
N PHE A 124 -24.26 5.53 4.22
CA PHE A 124 -23.20 6.55 4.27
C PHE A 124 -22.96 7.14 5.67
N GLY A 125 -23.85 6.95 6.61
CA GLY A 125 -23.76 7.56 7.92
C GLY A 125 -24.04 9.07 7.90
N SER A 126 -23.62 9.75 8.97
CA SER A 126 -23.77 11.19 9.09
C SER A 126 -22.80 11.91 8.14
N GLN A 127 -23.32 12.90 7.43
CA GLN A 127 -22.56 13.78 6.54
C GLN A 127 -22.66 15.21 7.04
N ALA A 128 -21.65 16.02 6.80
CA ALA A 128 -21.75 17.45 6.94
C ALA A 128 -22.48 18.02 5.70
N PRO A 129 -23.36 19.01 5.87
CA PRO A 129 -23.93 19.71 4.72
C PRO A 129 -22.86 20.34 3.85
N HIS A 130 -22.99 20.20 2.54
CA HIS A 130 -22.01 20.72 1.56
C HIS A 130 -21.69 22.20 1.77
N GLU A 131 -22.72 23.03 1.94
CA GLU A 131 -22.58 24.47 2.17
C GLU A 131 -21.75 24.80 3.42
N ASN A 132 -21.81 23.97 4.46
CA ASN A 132 -21.00 24.14 5.65
C ASN A 132 -19.53 23.80 5.36
N CYS A 133 -19.27 22.75 4.59
CA CYS A 133 -17.93 22.40 4.14
C CYS A 133 -17.34 23.52 3.28
N VAL A 134 -18.11 24.06 2.32
CA VAL A 134 -17.71 25.21 1.48
C VAL A 134 -17.33 26.40 2.36
N ALA A 135 -18.18 26.78 3.32
CA ALA A 135 -17.92 27.91 4.23
C ALA A 135 -16.65 27.73 5.08
N VAL A 136 -16.27 26.49 5.40
CA VAL A 136 -14.99 26.21 6.07
C VAL A 136 -13.83 26.33 5.10
N MET A 137 -13.95 25.77 3.90
CA MET A 137 -12.88 25.80 2.89
C MET A 137 -12.59 27.21 2.39
N GLU A 138 -13.60 28.09 2.27
CA GLU A 138 -13.43 29.51 1.93
C GLU A 138 -12.59 30.30 2.94
N ARG A 139 -12.45 29.80 4.16
CA ARG A 139 -11.59 30.40 5.21
C ARG A 139 -10.18 29.83 5.21
N THR A 140 -9.85 28.96 4.29
CA THR A 140 -8.53 28.39 4.16
C THR A 140 -7.66 29.18 3.20
N GLU A 141 -6.36 29.10 3.38
CA GLU A 141 -5.37 29.66 2.46
C GLU A 141 -4.59 28.55 1.80
N LEU A 142 -4.19 28.78 0.56
CA LEU A 142 -3.30 27.89 -0.15
C LEU A 142 -1.88 28.02 0.44
N ARG A 143 -1.33 26.90 0.91
CA ARG A 143 0.02 26.82 1.48
C ARG A 143 0.74 25.62 0.88
N TYR A 144 1.91 25.82 0.35
CA TYR A 144 2.68 24.78 -0.32
C TYR A 144 3.66 24.07 0.58
N LYS A 145 4.10 24.73 1.66
CA LYS A 145 5.02 24.18 2.67
C LYS A 145 4.48 24.46 4.06
N THR A 146 4.26 23.40 4.80
CA THR A 146 3.88 23.44 6.20
C THR A 146 4.89 22.66 7.02
N PRO A 147 4.94 22.82 8.36
CA PRO A 147 5.80 22.01 9.21
C PRO A 147 5.61 20.51 8.96
N LEU A 148 4.36 20.03 8.88
CA LEU A 148 4.04 18.63 8.59
C LEU A 148 4.57 18.20 7.22
N SER A 149 4.29 18.98 6.16
CA SER A 149 4.70 18.58 4.81
C SER A 149 6.21 18.52 4.63
N VAL A 150 6.96 19.39 5.32
CA VAL A 150 8.42 19.37 5.33
C VAL A 150 8.94 18.19 6.15
N PHE A 151 8.38 17.95 7.33
CA PHE A 151 8.76 16.84 8.21
C PHE A 151 8.53 15.47 7.55
N GLU A 152 7.35 15.28 6.94
CA GLU A 152 7.01 14.05 6.24
C GLU A 152 7.64 13.94 4.85
N GLY A 153 8.22 15.02 4.31
CA GLY A 153 8.82 15.02 2.98
C GLY A 153 7.79 14.94 1.85
N ILE A 154 6.56 15.39 2.10
CA ILE A 154 5.44 15.43 1.14
C ILE A 154 5.21 16.80 0.53
N ALA A 155 6.08 17.78 0.81
CA ALA A 155 6.02 19.08 0.16
C ALA A 155 6.24 18.90 -1.35
N PRO A 156 5.29 19.30 -2.21
CA PRO A 156 5.43 19.10 -3.63
C PRO A 156 6.57 19.95 -4.20
N PRO A 157 7.24 19.48 -5.25
CA PRO A 157 8.24 20.28 -5.96
C PRO A 157 7.60 21.50 -6.66
N ASP A 158 6.35 21.37 -7.11
CA ASP A 158 5.57 22.41 -7.79
C ASP A 158 4.46 22.94 -6.88
N GLU A 159 4.36 24.27 -6.82
CA GLU A 159 3.49 25.01 -5.90
C GLU A 159 1.99 24.84 -6.17
N GLU A 160 1.59 24.40 -7.35
CA GLU A 160 0.19 24.32 -7.78
C GLU A 160 -0.56 23.06 -7.30
N MET A 161 0.11 22.07 -6.70
CA MET A 161 -0.47 20.76 -6.41
C MET A 161 -1.04 20.62 -4.99
N TYR A 162 -0.90 21.63 -4.14
CA TYR A 162 -1.12 21.41 -2.72
C TYR A 162 -2.02 22.48 -2.09
N SER A 163 -3.19 22.07 -1.66
CA SER A 163 -4.15 22.94 -0.98
C SER A 163 -4.12 22.68 0.53
N VAL A 164 -3.80 23.69 1.31
CA VAL A 164 -3.72 23.61 2.76
C VAL A 164 -4.58 24.73 3.36
N GLY A 165 -5.39 24.35 4.32
CA GLY A 165 -6.11 25.31 5.14
C GLY A 165 -5.32 25.73 6.37
N VAL A 166 -5.53 26.97 6.78
CA VAL A 166 -5.02 27.49 8.04
C VAL A 166 -6.21 27.75 8.95
N LYS A 167 -6.18 27.18 10.14
CA LYS A 167 -7.17 27.49 11.18
C LYS A 167 -6.46 28.24 12.30
N ALA A 168 -6.95 29.44 12.64
CA ALA A 168 -6.48 30.11 13.85
C ALA A 168 -6.87 29.28 15.08
N SER A 169 -5.93 29.09 16.02
CA SER A 169 -6.20 28.46 17.29
C SER A 169 -7.17 29.33 18.10
N GLU A 170 -8.08 28.70 18.84
CA GLU A 170 -8.99 29.39 19.78
C GLU A 170 -8.23 30.21 20.85
N ASN A 171 -6.96 29.90 21.08
CA ASN A 171 -6.08 30.59 22.02
C ASN A 171 -5.21 31.69 21.37
N GLY A 172 -5.52 32.14 20.16
CA GLY A 172 -4.86 33.27 19.50
C GLY A 172 -3.48 32.97 18.88
N GLY A 173 -3.05 31.71 18.86
CA GLY A 173 -1.89 31.25 18.09
C GLY A 173 -2.31 30.78 16.68
N GLU A 174 -1.55 31.09 15.65
CA GLU A 174 -1.72 30.46 14.34
C GLU A 174 -1.21 29.04 14.41
N SER A 175 -2.10 28.05 14.26
CA SER A 175 -1.75 26.66 14.04
C SER A 175 -2.06 26.33 12.58
N LEU A 176 -1.07 25.82 11.87
CA LEU A 176 -1.26 25.38 10.49
C LEU A 176 -1.92 24.01 10.48
N ILE A 177 -3.18 23.97 10.13
CA ILE A 177 -3.97 22.74 10.03
C ILE A 177 -4.33 22.52 8.57
N HIS A 178 -3.93 21.38 8.02
CA HIS A 178 -4.39 20.98 6.70
C HIS A 178 -5.89 20.75 6.73
N ALA A 179 -6.61 21.32 5.79
CA ALA A 179 -8.05 21.11 5.60
C ALA A 179 -8.26 20.46 4.22
N ILE A 180 -8.67 19.22 4.22
CA ILE A 180 -8.76 18.39 3.02
C ILE A 180 -10.22 18.02 2.80
N PRO A 181 -10.81 18.38 1.65
CA PRO A 181 -12.19 18.04 1.35
C PRO A 181 -12.37 16.53 1.17
N CYS A 182 -13.49 16.00 1.67
CA CYS A 182 -13.86 14.60 1.55
C CYS A 182 -15.12 14.45 0.70
N TYR A 183 -15.12 13.46 -0.18
CA TYR A 183 -16.18 13.18 -1.14
C TYR A 183 -16.70 11.75 -0.98
N LEU A 184 -18.01 11.54 -1.18
CA LEU A 184 -18.58 10.20 -1.19
C LEU A 184 -18.22 9.46 -2.47
N VAL A 185 -17.98 8.17 -2.30
CA VAL A 185 -17.77 7.23 -3.41
C VAL A 185 -19.10 6.58 -3.75
N HIS A 186 -19.56 6.77 -4.97
CA HIS A 186 -20.68 6.04 -5.57
C HIS A 186 -20.20 4.83 -6.37
N ASP A 187 -21.11 4.15 -7.06
CA ASP A 187 -20.78 2.92 -7.79
C ASP A 187 -19.72 3.14 -8.89
N ASP A 188 -19.71 4.28 -9.55
CA ASP A 188 -18.83 4.56 -10.70
C ASP A 188 -18.09 5.90 -10.65
N GLU A 189 -18.42 6.76 -9.70
CA GLU A 189 -17.84 8.10 -9.58
C GLU A 189 -17.74 8.59 -8.12
N LEU A 190 -17.03 9.70 -7.94
CA LEU A 190 -17.07 10.50 -6.71
C LEU A 190 -18.21 11.50 -6.80
N ASP A 191 -18.83 11.79 -5.66
CA ASP A 191 -19.76 12.92 -5.55
C ASP A 191 -19.03 14.23 -5.84
N ASP A 192 -19.70 15.15 -6.51
CA ASP A 192 -19.19 16.51 -6.73
C ASP A 192 -19.28 17.36 -5.45
N GLU A 193 -20.15 16.98 -4.52
CA GLU A 193 -20.37 17.70 -3.27
C GLU A 193 -19.50 17.16 -2.14
N MET A 194 -18.88 18.07 -1.40
CA MET A 194 -18.16 17.70 -0.17
C MET A 194 -19.13 17.17 0.88
N CYS A 195 -18.77 16.06 1.50
CA CYS A 195 -19.55 15.45 2.59
C CYS A 195 -18.90 15.61 3.96
N ASN A 196 -17.63 16.02 4.02
CA ASN A 196 -16.87 16.26 5.22
C ASN A 196 -15.55 16.98 4.91
N ILE A 197 -14.79 17.34 5.95
CA ILE A 197 -13.42 17.85 5.83
C ILE A 197 -12.55 17.09 6.81
N LEU A 198 -11.44 16.57 6.33
CA LEU A 198 -10.36 16.02 7.15
C LEU A 198 -9.42 17.16 7.56
N PHE A 199 -9.18 17.28 8.86
CA PHE A 199 -8.18 18.18 9.43
C PHE A 199 -6.98 17.39 9.91
N ILE A 200 -5.78 17.86 9.57
CA ILE A 200 -4.52 17.27 10.03
C ILE A 200 -3.66 18.38 10.63
N ASP A 201 -3.30 18.26 11.88
CA ASP A 201 -2.46 19.23 12.59
C ASP A 201 -0.96 19.04 12.25
N GLU A 202 -0.11 19.90 12.81
CA GLU A 202 1.34 19.89 12.61
C GLU A 202 2.04 18.62 13.13
N LEU A 203 1.37 17.88 14.01
CA LEU A 203 1.84 16.61 14.58
C LEU A 203 1.30 15.38 13.81
N GLY A 204 0.48 15.60 12.77
CA GLY A 204 -0.15 14.53 12.01
C GLY A 204 -1.42 13.96 12.63
N ASN A 205 -1.94 14.54 13.72
CA ASN A 205 -3.19 14.09 14.29
C ASN A 205 -4.37 14.45 13.38
N GLN A 206 -5.24 13.47 13.17
CA GLN A 206 -6.39 13.58 12.28
C GLN A 206 -7.66 13.86 13.09
N SER A 207 -8.50 14.74 12.57
CA SER A 207 -9.85 15.00 13.05
C SER A 207 -10.76 15.34 11.88
N PHE A 208 -12.09 15.35 12.11
CA PHE A 208 -13.05 15.62 11.06
C PHE A 208 -14.00 16.73 11.47
N TYR A 209 -14.47 17.51 10.49
CA TYR A 209 -15.44 18.56 10.71
C TYR A 209 -16.75 18.02 11.34
N ALA A 210 -17.26 16.90 10.86
CA ALA A 210 -18.43 16.19 11.39
C ALA A 210 -18.13 15.23 12.54
N LYS A 211 -17.08 15.44 13.31
CA LYS A 211 -16.58 14.64 14.44
C LYS A 211 -15.91 13.32 14.06
N ASP A 212 -16.34 12.64 13.03
CA ASP A 212 -15.79 11.40 12.52
C ASP A 212 -15.83 11.40 11.00
N TYR A 213 -15.12 10.47 10.36
CA TYR A 213 -15.18 10.35 8.91
C TYR A 213 -16.57 9.89 8.46
N THR A 214 -16.99 10.40 7.30
CA THR A 214 -18.21 9.91 6.66
C THR A 214 -17.92 8.56 6.01
N ARG A 215 -18.71 7.54 6.32
CA ARG A 215 -18.52 6.19 5.78
C ARG A 215 -18.71 6.17 4.27
N GLY A 216 -17.77 5.57 3.57
CA GLY A 216 -17.76 5.52 2.11
C GLY A 216 -17.23 6.80 1.47
N SER A 217 -16.66 7.72 2.24
CA SER A 217 -15.98 8.90 1.71
C SER A 217 -14.47 8.74 1.66
N VAL A 218 -13.83 9.56 0.84
CA VAL A 218 -12.39 9.61 0.64
C VAL A 218 -11.89 11.05 0.54
N ALA A 219 -10.65 11.27 0.94
CA ALA A 219 -9.90 12.47 0.56
C ALA A 219 -9.06 12.17 -0.68
N VAL A 220 -9.11 13.04 -1.68
CA VAL A 220 -8.49 12.83 -2.98
C VAL A 220 -7.19 13.61 -3.07
N THR A 221 -6.13 12.94 -3.51
CA THR A 221 -4.83 13.53 -3.82
C THR A 221 -4.51 13.32 -5.29
N GLY A 222 -4.18 14.41 -5.99
CA GLY A 222 -4.00 14.40 -7.44
C GLY A 222 -5.33 14.23 -8.18
N LYS A 223 -5.28 14.34 -9.49
CA LYS A 223 -6.44 14.07 -10.37
C LYS A 223 -5.94 13.51 -11.67
N THR A 224 -6.32 12.29 -11.99
CA THR A 224 -5.97 11.64 -13.26
C THR A 224 -7.12 10.77 -13.74
N ASP A 225 -7.15 10.47 -15.04
CA ASP A 225 -8.18 9.62 -15.64
C ASP A 225 -7.78 8.13 -15.69
N ASN A 226 -6.59 7.79 -15.18
CA ASN A 226 -6.02 6.45 -15.33
C ASN A 226 -6.34 5.53 -14.14
N THR A 227 -5.39 5.41 -13.24
CA THR A 227 -5.44 4.49 -12.11
C THR A 227 -5.76 5.25 -10.83
N ILE A 228 -6.62 4.67 -10.00
CA ILE A 228 -6.90 5.13 -8.64
C ILE A 228 -6.12 4.22 -7.68
N TYR A 229 -5.37 4.82 -6.77
CA TYR A 229 -4.78 4.11 -5.65
C TYR A 229 -5.60 4.34 -4.39
N LEU A 230 -5.90 3.28 -3.64
CA LEU A 230 -6.53 3.35 -2.34
C LEU A 230 -5.50 3.14 -1.24
N CYS A 231 -5.50 3.97 -0.22
CA CYS A 231 -4.75 3.76 1.02
C CYS A 231 -5.55 4.23 2.23
N VAL A 232 -5.04 3.99 3.43
CA VAL A 232 -5.74 4.37 4.65
C VAL A 232 -5.49 5.81 5.03
N ASP A 233 -4.23 6.23 5.05
CA ASP A 233 -3.81 7.51 5.59
C ASP A 233 -3.58 8.56 4.50
N TRP A 234 -3.85 9.83 4.81
CA TRP A 234 -3.64 10.91 3.85
C TRP A 234 -2.17 11.24 3.61
N VAL A 235 -1.30 11.12 4.60
CA VAL A 235 0.14 11.32 4.42
C VAL A 235 0.70 10.24 3.50
N ASP A 236 0.28 8.99 3.71
CA ASP A 236 0.61 7.88 2.82
C ASP A 236 0.10 8.14 1.38
N ALA A 237 -1.12 8.73 1.24
CA ALA A 237 -1.65 9.11 -0.07
C ALA A 237 -0.76 10.13 -0.79
N GLN A 238 -0.22 11.12 -0.07
CA GLN A 238 0.73 12.08 -0.64
C GLN A 238 2.00 11.37 -1.13
N HIS A 239 2.55 10.46 -0.33
CA HIS A 239 3.72 9.68 -0.71
C HIS A 239 3.47 8.83 -1.97
N ILE A 240 2.33 8.16 -2.05
CA ILE A 240 1.95 7.37 -3.23
C ILE A 240 1.79 8.27 -4.46
N HIS A 241 1.11 9.40 -4.31
CA HIS A 241 0.92 10.36 -5.41
C HIS A 241 2.25 10.90 -5.95
N LEU A 242 3.14 11.37 -5.07
CA LEU A 242 4.46 11.87 -5.45
C LEU A 242 5.31 10.82 -6.18
N SER A 243 5.11 9.54 -5.86
CA SER A 243 5.86 8.44 -6.48
C SER A 243 5.31 8.01 -7.82
N THR A 244 3.97 8.02 -7.95
CA THR A 244 3.26 7.43 -9.10
C THR A 244 2.74 8.46 -10.08
N GLY A 245 2.54 9.70 -9.63
CA GLY A 245 1.82 10.72 -10.39
C GLY A 245 0.32 10.41 -10.57
N GLN A 246 -0.19 9.37 -9.90
CA GLN A 246 -1.58 8.93 -10.05
C GLN A 246 -2.48 9.52 -8.97
N GLU A 247 -3.78 9.45 -9.20
CA GLU A 247 -4.79 9.83 -8.22
C GLU A 247 -4.82 8.82 -7.06
N VAL A 248 -4.89 9.33 -5.84
CA VAL A 248 -4.91 8.50 -4.62
C VAL A 248 -6.08 8.93 -3.75
N TRP A 249 -6.81 7.94 -3.27
CA TRP A 249 -7.93 8.09 -2.35
C TRP A 249 -7.53 7.61 -0.96
N ALA A 250 -7.39 8.54 -0.02
CA ALA A 250 -7.20 8.24 1.39
C ALA A 250 -8.55 7.90 2.04
N CYS A 251 -8.65 6.73 2.65
CA CYS A 251 -9.89 6.14 3.15
C CYS A 251 -10.04 6.24 4.69
N PHE A 252 -9.10 6.82 5.41
CA PHE A 252 -9.11 7.14 6.86
C PHE A 252 -9.06 5.93 7.79
N SER A 253 -9.55 4.79 7.38
CA SER A 253 -9.49 3.54 8.17
C SER A 253 -9.52 2.32 7.23
N GLN A 254 -9.02 1.17 7.72
CA GLN A 254 -9.10 -0.09 6.98
C GLN A 254 -10.54 -0.46 6.64
N TYR A 255 -11.46 -0.27 7.59
CA TYR A 255 -12.88 -0.53 7.40
C TYR A 255 -13.50 0.31 6.28
N ASN A 256 -13.15 1.60 6.21
CA ASN A 256 -13.65 2.47 5.16
C ASN A 256 -12.99 2.18 3.80
N LEU A 257 -11.71 1.80 3.79
CA LEU A 257 -11.04 1.36 2.57
C LEU A 257 -11.71 0.09 2.01
N GLU A 258 -11.97 -0.90 2.86
CA GLU A 258 -12.75 -2.09 2.48
C GLU A 258 -14.10 -1.68 1.86
N MET A 259 -14.84 -0.79 2.51
CA MET A 259 -16.13 -0.29 2.01
C MET A 259 -16.00 0.38 0.64
N VAL A 260 -15.04 1.28 0.46
CA VAL A 260 -14.77 1.97 -0.80
C VAL A 260 -14.40 0.96 -1.90
N ALA A 261 -13.53 0.00 -1.60
CA ALA A 261 -13.13 -1.03 -2.52
C ALA A 261 -14.32 -1.90 -3.01
N TYR A 262 -15.27 -2.22 -2.14
CA TYR A 262 -16.48 -2.94 -2.55
C TYR A 262 -17.48 -2.08 -3.32
N ARG A 263 -17.55 -0.80 -3.00
CA ARG A 263 -18.55 0.10 -3.56
C ARG A 263 -18.21 0.56 -4.97
N TYR A 264 -16.96 0.97 -5.22
CA TYR A 264 -16.58 1.50 -6.52
C TYR A 264 -16.52 0.39 -7.58
N LYS A 265 -17.27 0.58 -8.66
CA LYS A 265 -17.39 -0.32 -9.82
C LYS A 265 -17.11 0.42 -11.13
N GLY A 266 -16.54 1.62 -11.05
CA GLY A 266 -16.20 2.42 -12.21
C GLY A 266 -15.19 1.74 -13.13
N LYS A 267 -14.99 2.32 -14.30
CA LYS A 267 -14.11 1.75 -15.35
C LYS A 267 -12.62 1.95 -15.08
N ARG A 268 -12.26 2.88 -14.21
CA ARG A 268 -10.87 3.17 -13.89
C ARG A 268 -10.26 2.01 -13.12
N LYS A 269 -9.02 1.68 -13.47
CA LYS A 269 -8.27 0.65 -12.72
C LYS A 269 -8.08 1.11 -11.29
N MET A 270 -8.35 0.23 -10.33
CA MET A 270 -8.15 0.49 -8.92
C MET A 270 -7.06 -0.42 -8.37
N ARG A 271 -6.19 0.16 -7.54
CA ARG A 271 -5.12 -0.55 -6.84
C ARG A 271 -5.17 -0.20 -5.36
N VAL A 272 -4.87 -1.17 -4.52
CA VAL A 272 -4.84 -1.00 -3.07
C VAL A 272 -3.39 -0.95 -2.60
N VAL A 273 -3.05 0.05 -1.81
CA VAL A 273 -1.76 0.15 -1.12
C VAL A 273 -2.02 -0.01 0.37
N CYS A 274 -1.51 -1.07 0.95
CA CYS A 274 -1.75 -1.40 2.36
C CYS A 274 -0.53 -2.08 2.98
N ARG A 275 -0.55 -2.24 4.29
CA ARG A 275 0.48 -3.01 5.00
C ARG A 275 0.20 -4.50 4.88
N SER A 276 1.25 -5.29 5.04
CA SER A 276 1.13 -6.76 5.05
C SER A 276 0.22 -7.29 6.16
N THR A 277 0.00 -6.50 7.20
CA THR A 277 -0.87 -6.82 8.35
C THR A 277 -2.33 -6.43 8.16
N ASP A 278 -2.68 -5.68 7.11
CA ASP A 278 -4.03 -5.16 6.88
C ASP A 278 -4.94 -6.21 6.23
N GLN A 279 -5.20 -7.30 6.98
CA GLN A 279 -5.85 -8.51 6.47
C GLN A 279 -7.24 -8.26 5.86
N ASP A 280 -8.05 -7.41 6.48
CA ASP A 280 -9.40 -7.12 5.97
C ASP A 280 -9.35 -6.40 4.61
N VAL A 281 -8.37 -5.52 4.45
CA VAL A 281 -8.12 -4.81 3.18
C VAL A 281 -7.63 -5.77 2.10
N LEU A 282 -6.72 -6.69 2.45
CA LEU A 282 -6.22 -7.72 1.54
C LEU A 282 -7.34 -8.64 1.06
N ILE A 283 -8.27 -9.01 1.95
CA ILE A 283 -9.46 -9.80 1.62
C ILE A 283 -10.34 -9.05 0.61
N ALA A 284 -10.66 -7.79 0.88
CA ALA A 284 -11.48 -6.99 -0.02
C ALA A 284 -10.83 -6.84 -1.40
N ALA A 285 -9.52 -6.60 -1.43
CA ALA A 285 -8.78 -6.48 -2.68
C ALA A 285 -8.81 -7.79 -3.49
N GLU A 286 -8.62 -8.94 -2.85
CA GLU A 286 -8.67 -10.24 -3.55
C GLU A 286 -10.08 -10.55 -4.08
N GLU A 287 -11.13 -10.35 -3.28
CA GLU A 287 -12.51 -10.57 -3.72
C GLU A 287 -12.93 -9.66 -4.87
N ARG A 288 -12.41 -8.45 -4.88
CA ARG A 288 -12.64 -7.46 -5.94
C ARG A 288 -11.65 -7.60 -7.11
N GLN A 289 -10.72 -8.53 -7.05
CA GLN A 289 -9.65 -8.72 -8.04
C GLN A 289 -8.85 -7.43 -8.29
N LEU A 290 -8.59 -6.67 -7.22
CA LEU A 290 -7.79 -5.47 -7.27
C LEU A 290 -6.30 -5.82 -7.12
N ASP A 291 -5.45 -5.10 -7.83
CA ASP A 291 -4.01 -5.20 -7.62
C ASP A 291 -3.66 -4.66 -6.22
N VAL A 292 -2.79 -5.36 -5.52
CA VAL A 292 -2.31 -4.96 -4.20
C VAL A 292 -0.84 -4.60 -4.27
N MET A 293 -0.49 -3.49 -3.63
CA MET A 293 0.87 -3.05 -3.42
C MET A 293 1.16 -3.01 -1.92
N ILE A 294 2.21 -3.70 -1.50
CA ILE A 294 2.70 -3.66 -0.11
C ILE A 294 4.04 -2.94 -0.11
N PRO A 295 4.15 -1.79 0.57
CA PRO A 295 5.40 -1.07 0.69
C PRO A 295 6.47 -1.92 1.38
N ILE A 296 7.74 -1.74 1.00
CA ILE A 296 8.85 -2.42 1.68
C ILE A 296 8.86 -2.04 3.16
N ASN A 297 8.93 -3.05 4.02
CA ASN A 297 8.87 -2.90 5.47
C ASN A 297 7.65 -2.12 5.97
N ASP A 298 6.55 -2.17 5.21
CA ASP A 298 5.33 -1.40 5.48
C ASP A 298 5.58 0.13 5.64
N ASN A 299 6.61 0.65 5.00
CA ASN A 299 7.03 2.05 5.10
C ASN A 299 6.85 2.78 3.78
N PHE A 300 5.82 3.61 3.70
CA PHE A 300 5.46 4.39 2.52
C PHE A 300 6.52 5.44 2.16
N LYS A 301 7.08 6.12 3.14
CA LYS A 301 8.16 7.11 2.94
C LYS A 301 9.41 6.49 2.32
N GLN A 302 9.85 5.32 2.80
CA GLN A 302 10.96 4.60 2.18
C GLN A 302 10.66 4.17 0.74
N GLY A 303 9.41 3.91 0.41
CA GLY A 303 8.97 3.62 -0.94
C GLY A 303 9.32 4.75 -1.90
N ILE A 304 9.06 6.00 -1.53
CA ILE A 304 9.42 7.19 -2.31
C ILE A 304 10.92 7.33 -2.49
N GLU A 305 11.68 7.32 -1.38
CA GLU A 305 13.13 7.48 -1.40
C GLU A 305 13.80 6.45 -2.30
N ARG A 306 13.27 5.23 -2.36
CA ARG A 306 13.77 4.14 -3.19
C ARG A 306 13.13 4.06 -4.58
N LYS A 307 12.22 4.95 -4.93
CA LYS A 307 11.45 4.95 -6.19
C LYS A 307 10.71 3.63 -6.45
N LEU A 308 10.18 3.00 -5.39
CA LEU A 308 9.58 1.67 -5.45
C LEU A 308 8.14 1.69 -5.96
N TYR A 309 7.49 2.84 -5.99
CA TYR A 309 6.13 3.02 -6.48
C TYR A 309 6.04 3.44 -7.94
N LYS A 310 7.08 3.25 -8.75
CA LYS A 310 6.97 3.55 -10.17
C LYS A 310 5.91 2.65 -10.82
N PRO A 311 5.02 3.20 -11.65
CA PRO A 311 3.99 2.42 -12.35
C PRO A 311 4.54 1.21 -13.11
N GLU A 312 5.77 1.34 -13.62
CA GLU A 312 6.50 0.30 -14.35
C GLU A 312 6.93 -0.90 -13.48
N SER A 313 6.91 -0.75 -12.16
CA SER A 313 7.23 -1.84 -11.22
C SER A 313 6.03 -2.75 -10.95
N PHE A 314 4.87 -2.45 -11.50
CA PHE A 314 3.57 -3.10 -11.23
C PHE A 314 2.89 -3.67 -12.48
N LEU A 315 3.62 -3.74 -13.59
CA LEU A 315 3.15 -4.36 -14.85
C LEU A 315 3.46 -5.84 -14.91
#